data_cde5150c3aa2fbd19cead5e0798ed7ee
#
_entry.id   cde5150c3aa2fbd19cead5e0798ed7ee
#
_cell.length_a   1.000
_cell.length_b   1.000
_cell.length_c   1.000
_cell.angle_alpha   90.00
_cell.angle_beta   90.00
_cell.angle_gamma   90.00
#
_symmetry.space_group_name_H-M   'P 1'
#
loop_
_entity.id
_entity.type
_entity.pdbx_description
1 polymer ?
#
loop_
_entity_poly.entity_id
_entity_poly.type
_entity_poly.pdbx_seq_one_letter_code
_entity_poly.pdbx_strand_id
1 'polypeptide(L)'
;MAAALQVLRHLARAPSGLLLLRGPLARLASSMALAEQARQLFESAVGAVLPGPMLQRALSLDPDSGELKVRDRSFQLRQNLYLVGFGKAVLGMAAAAEELLGQHLVQGVISVPKGIRAAMEHSGKQEMLLKPHSRIQVFEGAEDNLPDRDALRAALAIRQLAEGLTADDLLLVLISGGGSALLPAPIPPVTLEEKQTLTKLLAARGATIQELNTIRKALSQLKGGGLAQAAYPAQVVSLILSDVVGDPVEVIASGPTVASIHSVQDCLHILNRYGLRAALPRSVKTVLARADSDPHGPHTCGHVLNVILGSNALALAEAQRQAEALGYRAVVLSTAVQGWGTPAVHGADRHQCHGRPLPVPASAVMM
;
A
#
# COMPACT_ATOMS: atom_id res chain seq x y z
N MET A 1 -3.24 22.20 2.23
CA MET A 1 -2.52 23.50 2.41
C MET A 1 -3.26 24.51 3.30
N ALA A 2 -4.56 24.74 3.15
CA ALA A 2 -5.28 25.71 3.99
C ALA A 2 -5.37 25.35 5.50
N ALA A 3 -5.50 24.09 5.85
CA ALA A 3 -5.58 23.62 7.25
C ALA A 3 -4.24 23.79 8.01
N ALA A 4 -3.10 23.57 7.35
CA ALA A 4 -1.78 23.75 7.95
C ALA A 4 -1.49 25.23 8.27
N LEU A 5 -1.98 26.14 7.45
CA LEU A 5 -1.85 27.59 7.67
C LEU A 5 -2.67 28.11 8.84
N GLN A 6 -3.78 27.46 9.18
CA GLN A 6 -4.64 27.89 10.29
C GLN A 6 -4.10 27.41 11.66
N VAL A 7 -3.45 26.26 11.70
CA VAL A 7 -2.76 25.73 12.89
C VAL A 7 -1.53 26.57 13.24
N LEU A 8 -0.79 27.06 12.24
CA LEU A 8 0.41 27.89 12.42
C LEU A 8 0.12 29.27 13.03
N ARG A 9 -1.10 29.80 12.91
CA ARG A 9 -1.48 31.09 13.53
C ARG A 9 -1.56 31.05 15.05
N HIS A 10 -1.68 29.89 15.69
CA HIS A 10 -1.78 29.77 17.15
C HIS A 10 -0.43 29.51 17.84
N LEU A 11 0.65 29.22 17.08
CA LEU A 11 1.97 28.84 17.63
C LEU A 11 2.97 30.00 17.80
N ALA A 12 2.62 31.21 17.44
CA ALA A 12 3.53 32.36 17.48
C ALA A 12 3.61 33.07 18.85
N ARG A 13 3.94 32.34 19.95
CA ARG A 13 4.39 32.90 21.20
C ARG A 13 5.67 32.24 21.66
N ALA A 14 6.82 32.76 21.19
CA ALA A 14 8.14 32.35 21.65
C ALA A 14 8.52 33.09 22.97
N PRO A 15 9.28 32.44 23.85
CA PRO A 15 9.76 33.07 25.08
C PRO A 15 10.87 34.07 24.80
N SER A 16 10.86 35.08 25.63
CA SER A 16 11.71 36.25 25.72
C SER A 16 13.22 35.99 25.56
N GLY A 17 13.82 36.54 24.50
CA GLY A 17 15.26 36.56 24.30
C GLY A 17 15.78 37.41 23.14
N LEU A 18 14.91 37.83 22.22
CA LEU A 18 15.28 38.78 21.13
C LEU A 18 14.27 39.91 21.04
N LEU A 19 14.47 40.87 21.91
CA LEU A 19 13.72 42.14 21.89
C LEU A 19 14.41 43.09 20.92
N LEU A 20 14.16 43.00 19.64
CA LEU A 20 14.47 44.10 18.67
C LEU A 20 14.04 43.73 17.24
N LEU A 21 12.76 43.50 17.00
CA LEU A 21 12.09 43.76 15.69
C LEU A 21 10.60 43.41 15.84
N ARG A 22 9.85 44.25 16.53
CA ARG A 22 8.38 44.17 16.63
C ARG A 22 7.74 45.00 15.50
N GLY A 23 7.87 44.49 14.23
CA GLY A 23 7.19 45.13 13.10
C GLY A 23 6.46 44.10 12.24
N PRO A 24 5.57 44.49 11.33
CA PRO A 24 4.88 43.60 10.39
C PRO A 24 5.83 42.73 9.59
N LEU A 25 7.02 43.21 9.25
CA LEU A 25 8.06 42.46 8.52
C LEU A 25 8.67 41.33 9.35
N ALA A 26 8.86 41.51 10.66
CA ALA A 26 9.37 40.43 11.52
C ALA A 26 8.34 39.29 11.70
N ARG A 27 7.04 39.62 11.74
CA ARG A 27 5.95 38.66 11.77
C ARG A 27 5.84 37.88 10.44
N LEU A 28 6.04 38.56 9.31
CA LEU A 28 6.08 37.96 7.98
C LEU A 28 7.29 37.04 7.84
N ALA A 29 8.48 37.46 8.24
CA ALA A 29 9.69 36.65 8.21
C ALA A 29 9.56 35.41 9.11
N SER A 30 9.01 35.54 10.31
CA SER A 30 8.72 34.38 11.21
C SER A 30 7.66 33.43 10.62
N SER A 31 6.62 33.95 9.99
CA SER A 31 5.59 33.15 9.32
C SER A 31 6.15 32.39 8.09
N MET A 32 7.04 33.04 7.32
CA MET A 32 7.72 32.36 6.19
C MET A 32 8.68 31.29 6.66
N ALA A 33 9.43 31.52 7.75
CA ALA A 33 10.30 30.52 8.32
C ALA A 33 9.53 29.30 8.84
N LEU A 34 8.38 29.51 9.50
CA LEU A 34 7.52 28.40 9.96
C LEU A 34 6.89 27.63 8.80
N ALA A 35 6.48 28.31 7.74
CA ALA A 35 5.94 27.65 6.54
C ALA A 35 7.01 26.80 5.85
N GLU A 36 8.25 27.29 5.80
CA GLU A 36 9.39 26.55 5.23
C GLU A 36 9.73 25.32 6.08
N GLN A 37 9.76 25.46 7.40
CA GLN A 37 9.98 24.32 8.30
C GLN A 37 8.85 23.30 8.18
N ALA A 38 7.58 23.71 8.10
CA ALA A 38 6.46 22.79 7.88
C ALA A 38 6.58 22.03 6.55
N ARG A 39 7.03 22.72 5.48
CA ARG A 39 7.31 22.09 4.19
C ARG A 39 8.45 21.09 4.30
N GLN A 40 9.53 21.41 4.97
CA GLN A 40 10.67 20.54 5.20
C GLN A 40 10.25 19.27 5.97
N LEU A 41 9.42 19.39 7.01
CA LEU A 41 8.88 18.24 7.75
C LEU A 41 8.05 17.34 6.86
N PHE A 42 7.17 17.91 6.02
CA PHE A 42 6.37 17.16 5.07
C PHE A 42 7.23 16.45 4.02
N GLU A 43 8.19 17.14 3.42
CA GLU A 43 9.11 16.59 2.43
C GLU A 43 9.96 15.46 3.01
N SER A 44 10.43 15.60 4.25
CA SER A 44 11.17 14.55 4.96
C SER A 44 10.29 13.33 5.22
N ALA A 45 9.05 13.53 5.69
CA ALA A 45 8.09 12.46 5.92
C ALA A 45 7.79 11.67 4.63
N VAL A 46 7.51 12.36 3.54
CA VAL A 46 7.28 11.76 2.22
C VAL A 46 8.54 11.06 1.73
N GLY A 47 9.71 11.71 1.84
CA GLY A 47 11.01 11.18 1.47
C GLY A 47 11.33 9.83 2.13
N ALA A 48 10.96 9.67 3.40
CA ALA A 48 11.17 8.44 4.14
C ALA A 48 10.39 7.23 3.59
N VAL A 49 9.28 7.47 2.89
CA VAL A 49 8.43 6.41 2.29
C VAL A 49 8.49 6.39 0.76
N LEU A 50 9.46 7.06 0.14
CA LEU A 50 9.73 6.90 -1.28
C LEU A 50 10.34 5.52 -1.58
N PRO A 51 10.06 4.94 -2.77
CA PRO A 51 10.50 3.60 -3.16
C PRO A 51 11.97 3.30 -2.91
N GLY A 52 12.88 4.12 -3.41
CA GLY A 52 14.32 3.93 -3.27
C GLY A 52 14.77 3.82 -1.80
N PRO A 53 14.58 4.86 -0.98
CA PRO A 53 14.91 4.83 0.45
C PRO A 53 14.27 3.68 1.24
N MET A 54 13.01 3.32 0.92
CA MET A 54 12.34 2.21 1.60
C MET A 54 13.04 0.88 1.32
N LEU A 55 13.31 0.57 0.05
CA LEU A 55 13.93 -0.69 -0.32
C LEU A 55 15.37 -0.77 0.19
N GLN A 56 16.16 0.30 0.08
CA GLN A 56 17.53 0.36 0.59
C GLN A 56 17.63 0.09 2.11
N ARG A 57 16.65 0.54 2.89
CA ARG A 57 16.60 0.25 4.33
C ARG A 57 16.19 -1.19 4.66
N ALA A 58 15.42 -1.82 3.79
CA ALA A 58 14.82 -3.12 4.04
C ALA A 58 15.61 -4.29 3.47
N LEU A 59 16.36 -4.04 2.40
CA LEU A 59 17.11 -5.04 1.66
C LEU A 59 18.61 -4.79 1.81
N SER A 60 19.35 -5.80 2.19
CA SER A 60 20.81 -5.79 2.21
C SER A 60 21.32 -6.99 1.42
N LEU A 61 21.93 -6.74 0.28
CA LEU A 61 22.58 -7.76 -0.54
C LEU A 61 24.08 -7.75 -0.27
N ASP A 62 24.63 -8.88 0.10
CA ASP A 62 26.07 -9.12 0.09
C ASP A 62 26.47 -9.52 -1.36
N PRO A 63 27.24 -8.68 -2.07
CA PRO A 63 27.58 -8.94 -3.47
C PRO A 63 28.51 -10.14 -3.64
N ASP A 64 29.31 -10.49 -2.65
CA ASP A 64 30.29 -11.57 -2.73
C ASP A 64 29.64 -12.93 -2.50
N SER A 65 28.77 -13.04 -1.51
CA SER A 65 28.07 -14.29 -1.19
C SER A 65 26.74 -14.46 -1.94
N GLY A 66 26.14 -13.37 -2.45
CA GLY A 66 24.78 -13.35 -2.99
C GLY A 66 23.70 -13.54 -1.92
N GLU A 67 24.03 -13.33 -0.63
CA GLU A 67 23.07 -13.41 0.46
C GLU A 67 22.21 -12.14 0.51
N LEU A 68 20.92 -12.27 0.28
CA LEU A 68 19.94 -11.21 0.47
C LEU A 68 19.34 -11.29 1.87
N LYS A 69 19.56 -10.25 2.68
CA LYS A 69 18.93 -10.09 3.98
C LYS A 69 17.70 -9.22 3.89
N VAL A 70 16.57 -9.71 4.41
CA VAL A 70 15.31 -9.00 4.51
C VAL A 70 14.80 -9.13 5.94
N ARG A 71 14.93 -8.07 6.74
CA ARG A 71 14.68 -8.12 8.19
C ARG A 71 15.60 -9.15 8.86
N ASP A 72 15.00 -10.15 9.49
CA ASP A 72 15.65 -11.25 10.25
C ASP A 72 15.83 -12.53 9.42
N ARG A 73 15.45 -12.50 8.12
CA ARG A 73 15.59 -13.64 7.20
C ARG A 73 16.64 -13.39 6.13
N SER A 74 17.34 -14.47 5.75
CA SER A 74 18.32 -14.49 4.68
C SER A 74 17.88 -15.41 3.56
N PHE A 75 18.16 -15.00 2.32
CA PHE A 75 17.84 -15.75 1.09
C PHE A 75 19.07 -15.78 0.21
N GLN A 76 19.34 -16.95 -0.40
CA GLN A 76 20.47 -17.10 -1.31
C GLN A 76 20.06 -16.77 -2.74
N LEU A 77 20.65 -15.74 -3.33
CA LEU A 77 20.44 -15.38 -4.73
C LEU A 77 21.50 -15.98 -5.64
N ARG A 78 21.05 -16.68 -6.69
CA ARG A 78 21.90 -17.33 -7.71
C ARG A 78 21.28 -17.19 -9.10
N GLN A 79 20.81 -15.99 -9.47
CA GLN A 79 20.00 -15.74 -10.68
C GLN A 79 18.69 -16.55 -10.66
N ASN A 80 18.02 -16.55 -9.52
CA ASN A 80 16.76 -17.22 -9.24
C ASN A 80 15.71 -16.28 -8.65
N LEU A 81 15.90 -14.96 -8.82
CA LEU A 81 14.98 -13.95 -8.36
C LEU A 81 13.95 -13.64 -9.44
N TYR A 82 12.69 -13.75 -9.09
CA TYR A 82 11.57 -13.32 -9.90
C TYR A 82 10.84 -12.17 -9.19
N LEU A 83 10.26 -11.26 -9.97
CA LEU A 83 9.60 -10.08 -9.42
C LEU A 83 8.18 -9.95 -9.98
N VAL A 84 7.20 -9.79 -9.10
CA VAL A 84 5.86 -9.36 -9.50
C VAL A 84 5.43 -8.17 -8.66
N GLY A 85 4.54 -7.34 -9.21
CA GLY A 85 4.06 -6.21 -8.44
C GLY A 85 2.78 -5.61 -9.00
N PHE A 86 1.99 -4.97 -8.12
CA PHE A 86 0.72 -4.33 -8.47
C PHE A 86 0.41 -3.20 -7.49
N GLY A 87 0.17 -2.01 -8.02
CA GLY A 87 -0.12 -0.82 -7.23
C GLY A 87 0.40 0.48 -7.83
N LYS A 88 -0.05 1.59 -7.29
CA LYS A 88 0.24 2.94 -7.81
C LYS A 88 1.71 3.34 -7.69
N ALA A 89 2.42 2.88 -6.67
CA ALA A 89 3.84 3.17 -6.44
C ALA A 89 4.78 2.08 -6.97
N VAL A 90 4.23 0.99 -7.53
CA VAL A 90 5.00 -0.22 -7.87
C VAL A 90 6.02 0.04 -8.99
N LEU A 91 5.77 0.96 -9.91
CA LEU A 91 6.77 1.31 -10.93
C LEU A 91 8.09 1.75 -10.28
N GLY A 92 8.04 2.71 -9.34
CA GLY A 92 9.23 3.17 -8.63
C GLY A 92 9.81 2.11 -7.67
N MET A 93 8.96 1.26 -7.06
CA MET A 93 9.44 0.14 -6.24
C MET A 93 10.21 -0.88 -7.09
N ALA A 94 9.72 -1.18 -8.30
CA ALA A 94 10.37 -2.08 -9.23
C ALA A 94 11.69 -1.51 -9.75
N ALA A 95 11.74 -0.20 -10.05
CA ALA A 95 12.97 0.48 -10.44
C ALA A 95 14.04 0.41 -9.33
N ALA A 96 13.65 0.66 -8.08
CA ALA A 96 14.55 0.55 -6.94
C ALA A 96 15.00 -0.91 -6.68
N ALA A 97 14.10 -1.88 -6.84
CA ALA A 97 14.45 -3.30 -6.73
C ALA A 97 15.40 -3.74 -7.84
N GLU A 98 15.18 -3.28 -9.08
CA GLU A 98 16.07 -3.55 -10.22
C GLU A 98 17.46 -2.95 -10.01
N GLU A 99 17.56 -1.76 -9.41
CA GLU A 99 18.86 -1.14 -9.09
C GLU A 99 19.65 -1.97 -8.08
N LEU A 100 19.00 -2.50 -7.04
CA LEU A 100 19.61 -3.24 -5.97
C LEU A 100 19.90 -4.71 -6.32
N LEU A 101 19.01 -5.36 -7.07
CA LEU A 101 18.96 -6.81 -7.23
C LEU A 101 19.00 -7.28 -8.70
N GLY A 102 19.11 -6.36 -9.66
CA GLY A 102 18.90 -6.63 -11.08
C GLY A 102 19.80 -7.70 -11.68
N GLN A 103 21.02 -7.88 -11.15
CA GLN A 103 21.93 -8.95 -11.60
C GLN A 103 21.39 -10.37 -11.30
N HIS A 104 20.58 -10.53 -10.27
CA HIS A 104 19.95 -11.78 -9.87
C HIS A 104 18.54 -11.96 -10.45
N LEU A 105 17.96 -10.90 -11.03
CA LEU A 105 16.61 -10.92 -11.57
C LEU A 105 16.56 -11.71 -12.88
N VAL A 106 15.73 -12.74 -12.90
CA VAL A 106 15.47 -13.58 -14.08
C VAL A 106 14.39 -12.95 -14.95
N GLN A 107 13.25 -12.64 -14.33
CA GLN A 107 12.08 -12.08 -14.99
C GLN A 107 11.21 -11.34 -13.98
N GLY A 108 10.47 -10.33 -14.47
CA GLY A 108 9.47 -9.65 -13.67
C GLY A 108 8.23 -9.26 -14.46
N VAL A 109 7.11 -9.08 -13.75
CA VAL A 109 5.83 -8.59 -14.29
C VAL A 109 5.21 -7.65 -13.30
N ILE A 110 4.90 -6.41 -13.71
CA ILE A 110 4.21 -5.45 -12.87
C ILE A 110 2.94 -4.90 -13.53
N SER A 111 1.92 -4.66 -12.70
CA SER A 111 0.66 -4.03 -13.06
C SER A 111 0.56 -2.66 -12.38
N VAL A 112 0.51 -1.60 -13.15
CA VAL A 112 0.55 -0.21 -12.68
C VAL A 112 -0.58 0.62 -13.30
N PRO A 113 -0.95 1.77 -12.72
CA PRO A 113 -2.01 2.61 -13.29
C PRO A 113 -1.68 3.07 -14.70
N LYS A 114 -2.72 3.17 -15.53
CA LYS A 114 -2.62 3.71 -16.88
C LYS A 114 -2.04 5.13 -16.87
N GLY A 115 -1.04 5.38 -17.74
CA GLY A 115 -0.39 6.67 -17.89
C GLY A 115 0.69 7.00 -16.85
N ILE A 116 1.00 6.11 -15.90
CA ILE A 116 1.97 6.38 -14.84
C ILE A 116 3.39 6.59 -15.39
N ARG A 117 3.80 5.86 -16.42
CA ARG A 117 5.14 6.01 -17.04
C ARG A 117 5.31 7.40 -17.61
N ALA A 118 4.36 7.82 -18.44
CA ALA A 118 4.38 9.17 -19.02
C ALA A 118 4.35 10.26 -17.95
N ALA A 119 3.59 10.08 -16.86
CA ALA A 119 3.56 11.01 -15.73
C ALA A 119 4.92 11.13 -15.03
N MET A 120 5.64 10.02 -14.82
CA MET A 120 6.98 10.03 -14.24
C MET A 120 8.01 10.70 -15.17
N GLU A 121 7.95 10.42 -16.47
CA GLU A 121 8.80 11.08 -17.49
C GLU A 121 8.59 12.59 -17.50
N HIS A 122 7.33 13.05 -17.57
CA HIS A 122 7.00 14.49 -17.58
C HIS A 122 7.37 15.22 -16.28
N SER A 123 7.32 14.53 -15.14
CA SER A 123 7.72 15.11 -13.86
C SER A 123 9.21 15.05 -13.58
N GLY A 124 10.01 14.53 -14.51
CA GLY A 124 11.46 14.38 -14.38
C GLY A 124 11.90 13.33 -13.35
N LYS A 125 11.01 12.39 -12.98
CA LYS A 125 11.25 11.34 -11.97
C LYS A 125 11.89 10.11 -12.60
N GLN A 126 13.07 10.30 -13.24
CA GLN A 126 13.78 9.22 -13.93
C GLN A 126 14.16 8.06 -13.01
N GLU A 127 14.44 8.34 -11.75
CA GLU A 127 14.73 7.33 -10.71
C GLU A 127 13.56 6.38 -10.41
N MET A 128 12.36 6.72 -10.88
CA MET A 128 11.16 5.89 -10.75
C MET A 128 10.85 5.07 -12.00
N LEU A 129 11.68 5.15 -13.03
CA LEU A 129 11.52 4.41 -14.27
C LEU A 129 12.49 3.22 -14.33
N LEU A 130 12.06 2.14 -14.98
CA LEU A 130 12.90 0.97 -15.23
C LEU A 130 14.00 1.28 -16.24
N LYS A 131 15.09 0.53 -16.18
CA LYS A 131 16.21 0.63 -17.12
C LYS A 131 15.77 0.27 -18.56
N PRO A 132 16.45 0.79 -19.62
CA PRO A 132 16.05 0.56 -21.02
C PRO A 132 15.95 -0.91 -21.43
N HIS A 133 16.69 -1.81 -20.81
CA HIS A 133 16.69 -3.25 -21.09
C HIS A 133 16.24 -4.07 -19.90
N SER A 134 15.28 -3.52 -19.13
CA SER A 134 14.71 -4.19 -17.97
C SER A 134 14.10 -5.55 -18.32
N ARG A 135 14.32 -6.51 -17.44
CA ARG A 135 13.65 -7.83 -17.50
C ARG A 135 12.25 -7.81 -16.90
N ILE A 136 11.76 -6.63 -16.51
CA ILE A 136 10.45 -6.43 -15.91
C ILE A 136 9.48 -5.94 -16.98
N GLN A 137 8.46 -6.75 -17.27
CA GLN A 137 7.36 -6.37 -18.15
C GLN A 137 6.38 -5.48 -17.42
N VAL A 138 6.05 -4.33 -17.99
CA VAL A 138 5.10 -3.36 -17.42
C VAL A 138 3.77 -3.43 -18.15
N PHE A 139 2.70 -3.66 -17.41
CA PHE A 139 1.32 -3.53 -17.87
C PHE A 139 0.70 -2.30 -17.22
N GLU A 140 0.17 -1.40 -18.03
CA GLU A 140 -0.61 -0.27 -17.57
C GLU A 140 -2.11 -0.58 -17.69
N GLY A 141 -2.87 -0.40 -16.61
CA GLY A 141 -4.31 -0.69 -16.59
C GLY A 141 -5.01 -0.06 -15.40
N ALA A 142 -6.22 -0.52 -15.12
CA ALA A 142 -7.09 -0.06 -14.06
C ALA A 142 -7.32 1.47 -14.11
N GLU A 143 -7.72 1.98 -15.28
CA GLU A 143 -8.13 3.37 -15.46
C GLU A 143 -9.16 3.75 -14.40
N ASP A 144 -9.05 4.94 -13.83
CA ASP A 144 -9.87 5.44 -12.71
C ASP A 144 -9.94 4.49 -11.48
N ASN A 145 -8.90 3.69 -11.29
CA ASN A 145 -8.82 2.69 -10.22
C ASN A 145 -9.92 1.61 -10.31
N LEU A 146 -10.43 1.36 -11.53
CA LEU A 146 -11.38 0.29 -11.83
C LEU A 146 -10.67 -0.86 -12.56
N PRO A 147 -10.91 -2.12 -12.16
CA PRO A 147 -10.34 -3.25 -12.88
C PRO A 147 -10.76 -3.24 -14.36
N ASP A 148 -9.81 -3.46 -15.25
CA ASP A 148 -10.05 -3.50 -16.70
C ASP A 148 -9.37 -4.73 -17.35
N ARG A 149 -9.48 -4.83 -18.69
CA ARG A 149 -8.89 -5.95 -19.43
C ARG A 149 -7.36 -5.95 -19.40
N ASP A 150 -6.74 -4.77 -19.36
CA ASP A 150 -5.28 -4.67 -19.31
C ASP A 150 -4.76 -5.09 -17.94
N ALA A 151 -5.41 -4.68 -16.85
CA ALA A 151 -5.12 -5.18 -15.50
C ALA A 151 -5.38 -6.69 -15.38
N LEU A 152 -6.40 -7.24 -16.07
CA LEU A 152 -6.65 -8.67 -16.11
C LEU A 152 -5.52 -9.42 -16.83
N ARG A 153 -5.03 -8.90 -17.97
CA ARG A 153 -3.88 -9.47 -18.69
C ARG A 153 -2.63 -9.48 -17.80
N ALA A 154 -2.37 -8.38 -17.09
CA ALA A 154 -1.29 -8.29 -16.11
C ALA A 154 -1.43 -9.35 -15.00
N ALA A 155 -2.61 -9.47 -14.42
CA ALA A 155 -2.88 -10.43 -13.36
C ALA A 155 -2.69 -11.88 -13.80
N LEU A 156 -3.09 -12.22 -15.03
CA LEU A 156 -2.87 -13.56 -15.61
C LEU A 156 -1.39 -13.82 -15.88
N ALA A 157 -0.64 -12.82 -16.37
CA ALA A 157 0.81 -12.92 -16.56
C ALA A 157 1.55 -13.09 -15.22
N ILE A 158 1.15 -12.36 -14.17
CA ILE A 158 1.66 -12.51 -12.81
C ILE A 158 1.39 -13.93 -12.29
N ARG A 159 0.18 -14.44 -12.48
CA ARG A 159 -0.19 -15.80 -12.08
C ARG A 159 0.65 -16.85 -12.81
N GLN A 160 0.77 -16.74 -14.11
CA GLN A 160 1.55 -17.64 -14.94
C GLN A 160 3.03 -17.69 -14.52
N LEU A 161 3.62 -16.51 -14.23
CA LEU A 161 4.98 -16.42 -13.71
C LEU A 161 5.09 -17.13 -12.37
N ALA A 162 4.17 -16.89 -11.44
CA ALA A 162 4.18 -17.50 -10.10
C ALA A 162 4.02 -19.03 -10.16
N GLU A 163 3.13 -19.54 -10.99
CA GLU A 163 2.90 -20.99 -11.17
C GLU A 163 4.09 -21.73 -11.81
N GLY A 164 5.00 -21.02 -12.47
CA GLY A 164 6.20 -21.59 -13.08
C GLY A 164 7.40 -21.71 -12.14
N LEU A 165 7.29 -21.24 -10.89
CA LEU A 165 8.41 -21.21 -9.95
C LEU A 165 8.64 -22.55 -9.27
N THR A 166 9.88 -22.76 -8.83
CA THR A 166 10.34 -23.97 -8.12
C THR A 166 10.77 -23.64 -6.69
N ALA A 167 11.10 -24.66 -5.91
CA ALA A 167 11.60 -24.49 -4.53
C ALA A 167 12.93 -23.73 -4.44
N ASP A 168 13.69 -23.68 -5.54
CA ASP A 168 14.97 -22.98 -5.60
C ASP A 168 14.81 -21.49 -5.92
N ASP A 169 13.59 -21.05 -6.29
CA ASP A 169 13.32 -19.68 -6.71
C ASP A 169 12.86 -18.81 -5.54
N LEU A 170 13.12 -17.50 -5.66
CA LEU A 170 12.62 -16.47 -4.79
C LEU A 170 11.70 -15.52 -5.56
N LEU A 171 10.45 -15.41 -5.12
CA LEU A 171 9.50 -14.44 -5.64
C LEU A 171 9.47 -13.18 -4.76
N LEU A 172 9.89 -12.06 -5.33
CA LEU A 172 9.71 -10.75 -4.74
C LEU A 172 8.37 -10.15 -5.20
N VAL A 173 7.47 -9.88 -4.25
CA VAL A 173 6.14 -9.32 -4.51
C VAL A 173 6.10 -7.87 -4.04
N LEU A 174 5.89 -6.93 -4.95
CA LEU A 174 5.78 -5.50 -4.65
C LEU A 174 4.30 -5.09 -4.59
N ILE A 175 3.86 -4.57 -3.46
CA ILE A 175 2.47 -4.19 -3.24
C ILE A 175 2.38 -2.74 -2.80
N SER A 176 1.45 -1.97 -3.40
CA SER A 176 1.10 -0.65 -2.92
C SER A 176 -0.39 -0.34 -3.12
N GLY A 177 -0.83 0.84 -2.69
CA GLY A 177 -2.21 1.30 -2.83
C GLY A 177 -2.76 1.14 -4.25
N GLY A 178 -4.04 0.82 -4.38
CA GLY A 178 -4.70 0.52 -5.65
C GLY A 178 -4.50 -0.90 -6.17
N GLY A 179 -3.71 -1.73 -5.50
CA GLY A 179 -3.40 -3.10 -5.92
C GLY A 179 -4.62 -4.01 -6.13
N SER A 180 -5.72 -3.76 -5.42
CA SER A 180 -6.97 -4.54 -5.63
C SER A 180 -7.55 -4.41 -7.03
N ALA A 181 -7.45 -3.24 -7.65
CA ALA A 181 -7.92 -2.98 -9.02
C ALA A 181 -6.91 -3.49 -10.07
N LEU A 182 -5.62 -3.42 -9.75
CA LEU A 182 -4.51 -3.78 -10.62
C LEU A 182 -4.18 -5.29 -10.62
N LEU A 183 -4.82 -6.09 -9.75
CA LEU A 183 -4.69 -7.55 -9.71
C LEU A 183 -6.06 -8.25 -9.80
N PRO A 184 -6.86 -8.04 -10.85
CA PRO A 184 -8.13 -8.74 -11.03
C PRO A 184 -7.89 -10.08 -11.74
N ALA A 185 -8.12 -11.19 -11.04
CA ALA A 185 -8.07 -12.52 -11.62
C ALA A 185 -9.30 -13.33 -11.15
N PRO A 186 -10.47 -13.18 -11.79
CA PRO A 186 -11.66 -13.93 -11.41
C PRO A 186 -11.44 -15.43 -11.57
N ILE A 187 -12.07 -16.22 -10.68
CA ILE A 187 -12.09 -17.69 -10.80
C ILE A 187 -13.01 -18.09 -11.96
N PRO A 188 -12.55 -18.89 -12.95
CA PRO A 188 -13.42 -19.38 -14.01
C PRO A 188 -14.58 -20.25 -13.45
N PRO A 189 -15.80 -20.11 -13.98
CA PRO A 189 -16.19 -19.35 -15.18
C PRO A 189 -16.67 -17.91 -14.93
N VAL A 190 -16.39 -17.32 -13.75
CA VAL A 190 -16.78 -15.94 -13.45
C VAL A 190 -15.98 -14.97 -14.31
N THR A 191 -16.68 -14.06 -15.01
CA THR A 191 -16.03 -13.02 -15.81
C THR A 191 -15.65 -11.80 -14.98
N LEU A 192 -14.78 -10.94 -15.54
CA LEU A 192 -14.41 -9.68 -14.91
C LEU A 192 -15.64 -8.77 -14.72
N GLU A 193 -16.49 -8.71 -15.75
CA GLU A 193 -17.71 -7.90 -15.78
C GLU A 193 -18.73 -8.37 -14.72
N GLU A 194 -18.94 -9.67 -14.57
CA GLU A 194 -19.81 -10.23 -13.53
C GLU A 194 -19.30 -9.88 -12.13
N LYS A 195 -17.99 -10.02 -11.91
CA LYS A 195 -17.35 -9.67 -10.62
C LYS A 195 -17.48 -8.18 -10.31
N GLN A 196 -17.27 -7.31 -11.30
CA GLN A 196 -17.43 -5.87 -11.15
C GLN A 196 -18.89 -5.49 -10.85
N THR A 197 -19.84 -6.07 -11.59
CA THR A 197 -21.26 -5.83 -11.39
C THR A 197 -21.71 -6.22 -9.99
N LEU A 198 -21.30 -7.39 -9.52
CA LEU A 198 -21.60 -7.85 -8.16
C LEU A 198 -21.00 -6.93 -7.09
N THR A 199 -19.76 -6.49 -7.28
CA THR A 199 -19.09 -5.56 -6.36
C THR A 199 -19.82 -4.22 -6.31
N LYS A 200 -20.23 -3.67 -7.46
CA LYS A 200 -20.98 -2.41 -7.55
C LYS A 200 -22.37 -2.53 -6.89
N LEU A 201 -23.06 -3.64 -7.10
CA LEU A 201 -24.36 -3.90 -6.48
C LEU A 201 -24.27 -3.99 -4.94
N LEU A 202 -23.26 -4.67 -4.43
CA LEU A 202 -23.01 -4.74 -2.99
C LEU A 202 -22.70 -3.36 -2.40
N ALA A 203 -21.81 -2.60 -3.04
CA ALA A 203 -21.46 -1.25 -2.61
C ALA A 203 -22.68 -0.31 -2.64
N ALA A 204 -23.51 -0.36 -3.69
CA ALA A 204 -24.74 0.43 -3.80
C ALA A 204 -25.79 0.08 -2.72
N ARG A 205 -25.70 -1.13 -2.15
CA ARG A 205 -26.57 -1.56 -1.02
C ARG A 205 -25.95 -1.32 0.34
N GLY A 206 -24.81 -0.61 0.42
CA GLY A 206 -24.16 -0.22 1.65
C GLY A 206 -23.30 -1.29 2.30
N ALA A 207 -22.82 -2.27 1.52
CA ALA A 207 -21.85 -3.25 2.02
C ALA A 207 -20.55 -2.56 2.47
N THR A 208 -20.02 -2.97 3.60
CA THR A 208 -18.77 -2.47 4.14
C THR A 208 -17.58 -2.89 3.28
N ILE A 209 -16.44 -2.22 3.42
CA ILE A 209 -15.22 -2.59 2.66
C ILE A 209 -14.74 -4.00 3.03
N GLN A 210 -14.94 -4.44 4.26
CA GLN A 210 -14.62 -5.80 4.71
C GLN A 210 -15.50 -6.83 4.01
N GLU A 211 -16.82 -6.61 3.94
CA GLU A 211 -17.75 -7.49 3.23
C GLU A 211 -17.45 -7.54 1.72
N LEU A 212 -17.15 -6.39 1.12
CA LEU A 212 -16.72 -6.33 -0.29
C LEU A 212 -15.42 -7.14 -0.51
N ASN A 213 -14.46 -7.03 0.39
CA ASN A 213 -13.20 -7.77 0.29
C ASN A 213 -13.41 -9.27 0.48
N THR A 214 -14.31 -9.70 1.37
CA THR A 214 -14.68 -11.12 1.51
C THR A 214 -15.17 -11.71 0.19
N ILE A 215 -16.11 -11.04 -0.48
CA ILE A 215 -16.61 -11.47 -1.79
C ILE A 215 -15.52 -11.39 -2.88
N ARG A 216 -14.73 -10.33 -2.88
CA ARG A 216 -13.62 -10.15 -3.84
C ARG A 216 -12.58 -11.26 -3.75
N LYS A 217 -12.25 -11.71 -2.52
CA LYS A 217 -11.33 -12.82 -2.25
C LYS A 217 -11.91 -14.14 -2.74
N ALA A 218 -13.12 -14.47 -2.35
CA ALA A 218 -13.80 -15.72 -2.71
C ALA A 218 -13.98 -15.93 -4.23
N LEU A 219 -14.03 -14.85 -5.01
CA LEU A 219 -14.14 -14.88 -6.47
C LEU A 219 -12.81 -14.56 -7.19
N SER A 220 -11.66 -14.79 -6.55
CA SER A 220 -10.36 -14.43 -7.12
C SER A 220 -9.35 -15.55 -6.99
N GLN A 221 -8.58 -15.77 -8.05
CA GLN A 221 -7.49 -16.73 -8.08
C GLN A 221 -6.24 -16.26 -7.35
N LEU A 222 -6.07 -14.94 -7.16
CA LEU A 222 -4.84 -14.34 -6.64
C LEU A 222 -4.99 -13.63 -5.30
N LYS A 223 -6.23 -13.27 -4.88
CA LYS A 223 -6.49 -12.62 -3.59
C LYS A 223 -6.64 -13.65 -2.47
N GLY A 224 -6.57 -13.18 -1.21
CA GLY A 224 -6.76 -14.07 -0.05
C GLY A 224 -5.77 -15.22 0.03
N GLY A 225 -4.50 -14.95 -0.29
CA GLY A 225 -3.42 -15.94 -0.29
C GLY A 225 -3.22 -16.65 -1.63
N GLY A 226 -4.07 -16.40 -2.63
CA GLY A 226 -4.00 -17.12 -3.91
C GLY A 226 -2.69 -16.90 -4.68
N LEU A 227 -2.07 -15.71 -4.59
CA LEU A 227 -0.76 -15.48 -5.20
C LEU A 227 0.35 -16.28 -4.50
N ALA A 228 0.33 -16.31 -3.17
CA ALA A 228 1.28 -17.11 -2.40
C ALA A 228 1.14 -18.61 -2.72
N GLN A 229 -0.09 -19.07 -2.85
CA GLN A 229 -0.37 -20.47 -3.24
C GLN A 229 0.11 -20.78 -4.66
N ALA A 230 -0.11 -19.88 -5.63
CA ALA A 230 0.35 -20.02 -6.99
C ALA A 230 1.89 -20.09 -7.09
N ALA A 231 2.60 -19.40 -6.19
CA ALA A 231 4.06 -19.41 -6.15
C ALA A 231 4.66 -20.63 -5.42
N TYR A 232 3.86 -21.39 -4.66
CA TYR A 232 4.39 -22.57 -3.96
C TYR A 232 4.96 -23.58 -4.95
N PRO A 233 6.17 -24.16 -4.71
CA PRO A 233 6.94 -24.17 -3.45
C PRO A 233 8.02 -23.08 -3.30
N ALA A 234 8.09 -22.10 -4.18
CA ALA A 234 9.07 -21.01 -4.08
C ALA A 234 8.93 -20.20 -2.77
N GLN A 235 10.04 -19.65 -2.30
CA GLN A 235 10.00 -18.67 -1.20
C GLN A 235 9.42 -17.35 -1.70
N VAL A 236 8.61 -16.68 -0.88
CA VAL A 236 7.96 -15.43 -1.25
C VAL A 236 8.33 -14.33 -0.25
N VAL A 237 8.84 -13.22 -0.76
CA VAL A 237 9.05 -11.99 0.03
C VAL A 237 8.13 -10.90 -0.51
N SER A 238 7.16 -10.50 0.29
CA SER A 238 6.22 -9.43 -0.06
C SER A 238 6.61 -8.11 0.60
N LEU A 239 6.93 -7.12 -0.21
CA LEU A 239 7.33 -5.77 0.19
C LEU A 239 6.17 -4.80 -0.04
N ILE A 240 5.67 -4.21 1.04
CA ILE A 240 4.39 -3.51 1.04
C ILE A 240 4.55 -2.05 1.42
N LEU A 241 4.08 -1.15 0.55
CA LEU A 241 3.81 0.25 0.86
C LEU A 241 2.31 0.39 1.13
N SER A 242 1.94 0.55 2.40
CA SER A 242 0.56 0.58 2.85
C SER A 242 -0.06 1.97 2.77
N ASP A 243 -1.28 2.05 2.25
CA ASP A 243 -2.18 3.20 2.31
C ASP A 243 -3.43 2.93 3.17
N VAL A 244 -3.43 1.80 3.90
CA VAL A 244 -4.54 1.37 4.76
C VAL A 244 -4.20 1.67 6.22
N VAL A 245 -5.12 2.29 6.94
CA VAL A 245 -4.95 2.59 8.37
C VAL A 245 -4.74 1.31 9.18
N GLY A 246 -3.68 1.30 10.00
CA GLY A 246 -3.32 0.15 10.83
C GLY A 246 -2.57 -0.96 10.10
N ASP A 247 -2.30 -0.79 8.82
CA ASP A 247 -1.49 -1.68 7.97
C ASP A 247 -1.91 -3.16 7.96
N PRO A 248 -3.23 -3.52 7.95
CA PRO A 248 -3.69 -4.91 7.97
C PRO A 248 -3.36 -5.59 6.63
N VAL A 249 -2.38 -6.50 6.65
CA VAL A 249 -1.83 -7.14 5.43
C VAL A 249 -2.90 -7.92 4.67
N GLU A 250 -3.88 -8.48 5.38
CA GLU A 250 -5.01 -9.22 4.81
C GLU A 250 -6.02 -8.32 4.07
N VAL A 251 -5.97 -6.99 4.32
CA VAL A 251 -6.83 -6.00 3.65
C VAL A 251 -6.11 -5.34 2.47
N ILE A 252 -4.81 -5.06 2.62
CA ILE A 252 -3.99 -4.41 1.58
C ILE A 252 -4.04 -5.25 0.30
N ALA A 253 -4.45 -4.64 -0.80
CA ALA A 253 -4.68 -5.29 -2.11
C ALA A 253 -5.58 -6.55 -2.03
N SER A 254 -6.39 -6.70 -0.97
CA SER A 254 -7.19 -7.89 -0.62
C SER A 254 -6.34 -9.13 -0.27
N GLY A 255 -5.16 -8.93 0.31
CA GLY A 255 -4.31 -9.98 0.90
C GLY A 255 -3.83 -11.07 -0.07
N PRO A 256 -3.11 -10.74 -1.16
CA PRO A 256 -2.69 -11.77 -2.14
C PRO A 256 -1.68 -12.78 -1.57
N THR A 257 -0.95 -12.39 -0.54
CA THR A 257 0.12 -13.18 0.12
C THR A 257 -0.24 -13.60 1.55
N VAL A 258 -1.51 -13.43 1.95
CA VAL A 258 -2.02 -13.80 3.27
C VAL A 258 -3.26 -14.65 3.11
N ALA A 259 -3.27 -15.84 3.73
CA ALA A 259 -4.41 -16.74 3.68
C ALA A 259 -5.70 -16.08 4.19
N SER A 260 -6.79 -16.26 3.47
CA SER A 260 -8.09 -15.75 3.88
C SER A 260 -8.65 -16.60 5.02
N ILE A 261 -9.13 -15.93 6.07
CA ILE A 261 -9.84 -16.58 7.18
C ILE A 261 -11.35 -16.70 6.91
N HIS A 262 -11.85 -16.09 5.83
CA HIS A 262 -13.28 -16.08 5.50
C HIS A 262 -13.64 -17.32 4.69
N SER A 263 -14.72 -17.95 5.10
CA SER A 263 -15.32 -19.11 4.46
C SER A 263 -16.29 -18.73 3.32
N VAL A 264 -16.69 -19.72 2.54
CA VAL A 264 -17.79 -19.57 1.59
C VAL A 264 -19.10 -19.24 2.27
N GLN A 265 -19.31 -19.74 3.48
CA GLN A 265 -20.52 -19.46 4.27
C GLN A 265 -20.61 -17.97 4.64
N ASP A 266 -19.47 -17.30 4.94
CA ASP A 266 -19.44 -15.85 5.15
C ASP A 266 -19.89 -15.10 3.88
N CYS A 267 -19.45 -15.56 2.72
CA CYS A 267 -19.88 -14.98 1.43
C CYS A 267 -21.40 -15.15 1.22
N LEU A 268 -21.93 -16.35 1.47
CA LEU A 268 -23.36 -16.62 1.34
C LEU A 268 -24.20 -15.81 2.34
N HIS A 269 -23.70 -15.62 3.56
CA HIS A 269 -24.34 -14.78 4.57
C HIS A 269 -24.42 -13.32 4.10
N ILE A 270 -23.30 -12.75 3.62
CA ILE A 270 -23.26 -11.39 3.06
C ILE A 270 -24.26 -11.26 1.90
N LEU A 271 -24.24 -12.17 0.93
CA LEU A 271 -25.12 -12.14 -0.22
C LEU A 271 -26.62 -12.25 0.15
N ASN A 272 -26.94 -13.04 1.17
CA ASN A 272 -28.30 -13.13 1.72
C ASN A 272 -28.71 -11.82 2.39
N ARG A 273 -27.85 -11.25 3.26
CA ARG A 273 -28.10 -9.99 3.97
C ARG A 273 -28.47 -8.85 3.02
N TYR A 274 -27.79 -8.78 1.88
CA TYR A 274 -28.06 -7.76 0.85
C TYR A 274 -29.10 -8.18 -0.19
N GLY A 275 -29.77 -9.33 -0.01
CA GLY A 275 -30.82 -9.81 -0.93
C GLY A 275 -30.35 -10.10 -2.35
N LEU A 276 -29.08 -10.47 -2.54
CA LEU A 276 -28.46 -10.69 -3.84
C LEU A 276 -28.42 -12.16 -4.27
N ARG A 277 -28.66 -13.11 -3.36
CA ARG A 277 -28.49 -14.55 -3.65
C ARG A 277 -29.31 -15.04 -4.86
N ALA A 278 -30.54 -14.57 -5.01
CA ALA A 278 -31.40 -14.96 -6.16
C ALA A 278 -30.88 -14.38 -7.48
N ALA A 279 -30.35 -13.14 -7.44
CA ALA A 279 -29.88 -12.39 -8.61
C ALA A 279 -28.44 -12.72 -9.06
N LEU A 280 -27.76 -13.64 -8.37
CA LEU A 280 -26.38 -14.01 -8.73
C LEU A 280 -26.31 -14.66 -10.11
N PRO A 281 -25.28 -14.32 -10.92
CA PRO A 281 -24.96 -15.06 -12.13
C PRO A 281 -24.74 -16.55 -11.85
N ARG A 282 -25.06 -17.39 -12.83
CA ARG A 282 -24.87 -18.86 -12.73
C ARG A 282 -23.40 -19.23 -12.45
N SER A 283 -22.47 -18.53 -13.09
CA SER A 283 -21.02 -18.65 -12.88
C SER A 283 -20.61 -18.47 -11.41
N VAL A 284 -21.09 -17.39 -10.77
CA VAL A 284 -20.83 -17.08 -9.36
C VAL A 284 -21.43 -18.15 -8.45
N LYS A 285 -22.68 -18.57 -8.70
CA LYS A 285 -23.31 -19.69 -7.94
C LYS A 285 -22.50 -20.97 -8.04
N THR A 286 -21.99 -21.28 -9.23
CA THR A 286 -21.15 -22.50 -9.47
C THR A 286 -19.85 -22.41 -8.68
N VAL A 287 -19.15 -21.27 -8.68
CA VAL A 287 -17.88 -21.09 -7.94
C VAL A 287 -18.11 -21.24 -6.45
N LEU A 288 -19.13 -20.56 -5.90
CA LEU A 288 -19.44 -20.64 -4.45
C LEU A 288 -19.85 -22.05 -4.04
N ALA A 289 -20.61 -22.79 -4.86
CA ALA A 289 -20.99 -24.17 -4.56
C ALA A 289 -19.78 -25.14 -4.57
N ARG A 290 -18.83 -24.96 -5.49
CA ARG A 290 -17.60 -25.78 -5.53
C ARG A 290 -16.71 -25.54 -4.32
N ALA A 291 -16.52 -24.28 -3.93
CA ALA A 291 -15.70 -23.92 -2.79
C ALA A 291 -16.30 -24.39 -1.44
N ASP A 292 -17.62 -24.58 -1.35
CA ASP A 292 -18.29 -25.17 -0.17
C ASP A 292 -18.07 -26.68 -0.05
N SER A 293 -17.77 -27.34 -1.16
CA SER A 293 -17.51 -28.79 -1.19
C SER A 293 -16.02 -29.17 -1.11
N ASP A 294 -15.10 -28.19 -1.11
CA ASP A 294 -13.66 -28.42 -1.03
C ASP A 294 -13.17 -28.19 0.42
N PRO A 295 -12.81 -29.27 1.15
CA PRO A 295 -12.38 -29.18 2.55
C PRO A 295 -10.94 -28.70 2.73
N HIS A 296 -10.28 -28.18 1.69
CA HIS A 296 -8.96 -27.61 1.86
C HIS A 296 -9.04 -26.40 2.79
N GLY A 297 -8.66 -26.64 4.05
CA GLY A 297 -8.56 -25.66 5.11
C GLY A 297 -7.65 -24.49 4.74
N PRO A 298 -7.50 -23.48 5.62
CA PRO A 298 -6.72 -22.30 5.33
C PRO A 298 -5.31 -22.72 4.89
N HIS A 299 -4.98 -22.40 3.63
CA HIS A 299 -3.67 -22.67 3.07
C HIS A 299 -2.61 -21.97 3.92
N THR A 300 -1.67 -22.73 4.48
CA THR A 300 -0.58 -22.15 5.26
C THR A 300 0.37 -21.43 4.31
N CYS A 301 0.56 -20.12 4.51
CA CYS A 301 1.54 -19.32 3.78
C CYS A 301 2.89 -19.29 4.51
N GLY A 302 3.36 -20.40 5.07
CA GLY A 302 4.60 -20.48 5.85
C GLY A 302 5.88 -20.15 5.05
N HIS A 303 5.82 -20.25 3.72
CA HIS A 303 6.89 -19.86 2.80
C HIS A 303 6.89 -18.37 2.47
N VAL A 304 6.00 -17.57 3.06
CA VAL A 304 5.86 -16.14 2.79
C VAL A 304 6.41 -15.29 3.92
N LEU A 305 7.17 -14.26 3.58
CA LEU A 305 7.56 -13.16 4.45
C LEU A 305 6.87 -11.87 3.98
N ASN A 306 5.93 -11.34 4.76
CA ASN A 306 5.32 -10.05 4.49
C ASN A 306 6.01 -8.95 5.28
N VAL A 307 6.43 -7.87 4.62
CA VAL A 307 7.16 -6.74 5.22
C VAL A 307 6.51 -5.41 4.82
N ILE A 308 6.01 -4.68 5.81
CA ILE A 308 5.60 -3.29 5.61
C ILE A 308 6.86 -2.42 5.54
N LEU A 309 7.12 -1.82 4.38
CA LEU A 309 8.27 -0.93 4.13
C LEU A 309 7.96 0.53 4.39
N GLY A 310 6.75 0.93 4.07
CA GLY A 310 6.25 2.29 4.21
C GLY A 310 4.80 2.30 4.61
N SER A 311 4.44 3.26 5.45
CA SER A 311 3.08 3.52 5.89
C SER A 311 2.94 4.93 6.41
N ASN A 312 1.70 5.36 6.69
CA ASN A 312 1.45 6.64 7.34
C ASN A 312 2.18 6.76 8.68
N ALA A 313 2.23 5.69 9.48
CA ALA A 313 2.93 5.68 10.75
C ALA A 313 4.44 5.91 10.59
N LEU A 314 5.08 5.28 9.60
CA LEU A 314 6.51 5.47 9.31
C LEU A 314 6.82 6.89 8.81
N ALA A 315 5.96 7.46 7.96
CA ALA A 315 6.10 8.84 7.51
C ALA A 315 5.97 9.83 8.68
N LEU A 316 5.00 9.63 9.58
CA LEU A 316 4.81 10.46 10.76
C LEU A 316 5.97 10.36 11.75
N ALA A 317 6.53 9.17 11.95
CA ALA A 317 7.70 8.99 12.81
C ALA A 317 8.92 9.78 12.29
N GLU A 318 9.11 9.83 10.98
CA GLU A 318 10.18 10.66 10.39
C GLU A 318 9.88 12.15 10.55
N ALA A 319 8.65 12.60 10.34
CA ALA A 319 8.26 13.98 10.56
C ALA A 319 8.48 14.38 12.03
N GLN A 320 8.11 13.51 12.98
CA GLN A 320 8.36 13.72 14.41
C GLN A 320 9.86 13.88 14.71
N ARG A 321 10.66 12.96 14.20
CA ARG A 321 12.14 13.00 14.38
C ARG A 321 12.74 14.30 13.85
N GLN A 322 12.29 14.77 12.69
CA GLN A 322 12.74 16.04 12.10
C GLN A 322 12.27 17.26 12.90
N ALA A 323 11.04 17.26 13.39
CA ALA A 323 10.54 18.33 14.24
C ALA A 323 11.34 18.45 15.54
N GLU A 324 11.67 17.32 16.17
CA GLU A 324 12.49 17.27 17.37
C GLU A 324 13.93 17.75 17.09
N ALA A 325 14.51 17.42 15.95
CA ALA A 325 15.81 17.92 15.50
C ALA A 325 15.81 19.46 15.27
N LEU A 326 14.68 20.04 14.90
CA LEU A 326 14.49 21.48 14.81
C LEU A 326 14.17 22.16 16.16
N GLY A 327 14.17 21.41 17.27
CA GLY A 327 13.93 21.90 18.64
C GLY A 327 12.46 22.00 19.02
N TYR A 328 11.55 21.38 18.26
CA TYR A 328 10.13 21.32 18.60
C TYR A 328 9.84 20.13 19.54
N ARG A 329 8.84 20.29 20.39
CA ARG A 329 8.22 19.16 21.09
C ARG A 329 7.09 18.63 20.20
N ALA A 330 7.36 17.56 19.46
CA ALA A 330 6.38 16.97 18.55
C ALA A 330 5.38 16.07 19.31
N VAL A 331 4.11 16.15 18.93
CA VAL A 331 3.04 15.29 19.45
C VAL A 331 2.27 14.72 18.26
N VAL A 332 2.28 13.41 18.11
CA VAL A 332 1.46 12.71 17.12
C VAL A 332 0.06 12.53 17.70
N LEU A 333 -0.93 13.19 17.11
CA LEU A 333 -2.32 13.11 17.56
C LEU A 333 -3.02 11.84 17.09
N SER A 334 -2.76 11.42 15.86
CA SER A 334 -3.38 10.23 15.29
C SER A 334 -2.64 9.78 14.04
N THR A 335 -2.57 8.46 13.84
CA THR A 335 -2.16 7.82 12.58
C THR A 335 -3.36 7.40 11.72
N ALA A 336 -4.58 7.64 12.21
CA ALA A 336 -5.82 7.10 11.65
C ALA A 336 -6.78 8.17 11.08
N VAL A 337 -6.28 9.38 10.80
CA VAL A 337 -7.12 10.45 10.25
C VAL A 337 -7.53 10.09 8.82
N GLN A 338 -8.85 9.98 8.61
CA GLN A 338 -9.48 9.73 7.32
C GLN A 338 -10.56 10.78 7.06
N GLY A 339 -10.72 11.21 5.80
CA GLY A 339 -11.83 12.10 5.41
C GLY A 339 -11.51 13.00 4.23
N TRP A 340 -12.54 13.73 3.80
CA TRP A 340 -12.50 14.73 2.74
C TRP A 340 -12.25 16.13 3.36
N GLY A 341 -11.00 16.46 3.66
CA GLY A 341 -10.65 17.81 4.11
C GLY A 341 -11.15 18.21 5.52
N THR A 342 -11.34 19.49 5.75
CA THR A 342 -11.55 20.19 7.03
C THR A 342 -12.55 19.62 8.05
N PRO A 343 -13.62 18.88 7.70
CA PRO A 343 -14.56 18.37 8.69
C PRO A 343 -14.02 17.23 9.58
N ALA A 344 -13.03 16.46 9.11
CA ALA A 344 -12.52 15.30 9.85
C ALA A 344 -11.71 15.71 11.09
N VAL A 345 -11.04 16.85 11.05
CA VAL A 345 -10.24 17.36 12.18
C VAL A 345 -11.12 17.82 13.35
N HIS A 346 -12.33 18.31 13.06
CA HIS A 346 -13.28 18.75 14.10
C HIS A 346 -14.04 17.58 14.78
N GLY A 347 -14.13 16.42 14.12
CA GLY A 347 -14.80 15.23 14.67
C GLY A 347 -13.96 14.40 15.64
N ALA A 348 -12.64 14.37 15.41
CA ALA A 348 -11.72 13.61 16.26
C ALA A 348 -11.56 14.22 17.67
N ASP A 349 -11.72 15.53 17.80
CA ASP A 349 -11.56 16.25 19.08
C ASP A 349 -12.68 15.97 20.11
N ARG A 350 -13.84 15.45 19.69
CA ARG A 350 -14.99 15.35 20.61
C ARG A 350 -15.13 13.98 21.33
N HIS A 351 -14.45 12.95 20.90
CA HIS A 351 -14.66 11.60 21.46
C HIS A 351 -13.47 10.98 22.20
N GLN A 352 -12.27 11.58 22.14
CA GLN A 352 -11.10 11.05 22.85
C GLN A 352 -10.52 11.91 23.95
N CYS A 353 -11.06 13.11 24.22
CA CYS A 353 -10.60 13.99 25.29
C CYS A 353 -11.54 14.01 26.47
N HIS A 354 -11.78 12.89 27.13
CA HIS A 354 -12.25 12.82 28.52
C HIS A 354 -11.07 12.78 29.50
N GLY A 355 -10.09 13.64 29.29
CA GLY A 355 -9.02 13.94 30.23
C GLY A 355 -8.77 15.46 30.19
N ARG A 356 -8.61 16.08 31.36
CA ARG A 356 -8.35 17.52 31.50
C ARG A 356 -7.35 18.03 30.47
N PRO A 357 -7.57 19.19 29.82
CA PRO A 357 -6.59 19.73 28.90
C PRO A 357 -5.27 19.96 29.63
N LEU A 358 -4.25 19.23 29.24
CA LEU A 358 -2.88 19.51 29.67
C LEU A 358 -2.48 20.84 29.04
N PRO A 359 -1.84 21.74 29.80
CA PRO A 359 -1.34 22.97 29.21
C PRO A 359 -0.25 22.63 28.19
N VAL A 360 -0.59 22.81 26.90
CA VAL A 360 0.34 22.59 25.79
C VAL A 360 1.32 23.77 25.79
N PRO A 361 2.63 23.56 25.97
CA PRO A 361 3.59 24.67 25.89
C PRO A 361 3.63 25.22 24.47
N ALA A 362 3.90 26.53 24.35
CA ALA A 362 3.80 27.32 23.12
C ALA A 362 4.69 26.86 21.92
N SER A 363 5.45 25.79 22.07
CA SER A 363 6.39 25.25 21.08
C SER A 363 6.02 23.83 20.58
N ALA A 364 4.78 23.36 20.78
CA ALA A 364 4.36 22.05 20.27
C ALA A 364 3.86 22.17 18.81
N VAL A 365 4.36 21.31 17.94
CA VAL A 365 3.84 21.09 16.57
C VAL A 365 2.86 19.93 16.65
N MET A 366 1.60 20.17 16.28
CA MET A 366 0.61 19.11 16.13
C MET A 366 0.76 18.47 14.74
N MET A 367 1.07 17.20 14.68
CA MET A 367 1.10 16.40 13.46
C MET A 367 -0.07 15.42 13.42
#